data_451f63621519269497c2326150b1884a
#
_entry.id   451f63621519269497c2326150b1884a
#
_cell.length_a   1.000
_cell.length_b   1.000
_cell.length_c   1.000
_cell.angle_alpha   90.00
_cell.angle_beta   90.00
_cell.angle_gamma   90.00
#
_symmetry.space_group_name_H-M   'P 1'
#
loop_
_entity.id
_entity.type
_entity.pdbx_description
1 polymer ?
#
loop_
_entity_poly.entity_id
_entity_poly.type
_entity_poly.pdbx_seq_one_letter_code
_entity_poly.pdbx_strand_id
1 'polypeptide(L)'
;MKIIFYIFAIFPLKPAFFMWDTLFKVLPLNILRLMSPFRVTKTNLSIAFPGLAKHELDLLAKESYKETLKSFYETLFTWSRSSKKIILETKRINNRFLFNSQEKESGLIIFALHNRSIDFLLRWISSQRPNTSLYKKIKLKPIDKFVKKFREEGNCKMVETGIGGVKTILNSLEKNQMTCMASDQVPANGLGVYSTFFGHECYSFSLAPKLARKSNKQILMSYLSYEKGCQEC
;
A
#
# COMPACT_ATOMS: atom_id res chain seq x y z
N MET A 1 10.81 19.49 -3.53
CA MET A 1 9.95 18.42 -3.02
C MET A 1 10.75 17.37 -2.23
N LYS A 2 11.77 16.65 -2.79
CA LYS A 2 12.56 15.66 -2.02
C LYS A 2 13.12 16.21 -0.72
N ILE A 3 13.69 17.42 -0.72
CA ILE A 3 14.26 18.07 0.47
C ILE A 3 13.19 18.27 1.56
N ILE A 4 11.99 18.71 1.19
CA ILE A 4 10.88 18.90 2.13
C ILE A 4 10.52 17.57 2.79
N PHE A 5 10.34 16.51 2.01
CA PHE A 5 10.06 15.17 2.57
C PHE A 5 11.23 14.63 3.39
N TYR A 6 12.48 14.97 3.02
CA TYR A 6 13.66 14.61 3.81
C TYR A 6 13.65 15.26 5.20
N ILE A 7 13.25 16.53 5.31
CA ILE A 7 13.13 17.22 6.61
C ILE A 7 12.07 16.55 7.48
N PHE A 8 10.88 16.22 6.92
CA PHE A 8 9.82 15.54 7.66
C PHE A 8 10.14 14.09 8.01
N ALA A 9 11.03 13.44 7.29
CA ALA A 9 11.43 12.05 7.49
C ALA A 9 12.95 11.92 7.66
N ILE A 10 13.54 12.80 8.48
CA ILE A 10 15.00 12.87 8.69
C ILE A 10 15.54 11.61 9.36
N PHE A 11 14.82 11.07 10.32
CA PHE A 11 15.24 9.88 11.06
C PHE A 11 15.12 8.61 10.21
N PRO A 12 16.00 7.63 10.40
CA PRO A 12 15.78 6.26 9.92
C PRO A 12 14.49 5.67 10.48
N LEU A 13 13.93 4.65 9.80
CA LEU A 13 12.63 4.07 10.17
C LEU A 13 12.60 3.53 11.61
N LYS A 14 13.65 2.81 12.04
CA LYS A 14 13.71 2.21 13.39
C LYS A 14 13.59 3.25 14.51
N PRO A 15 14.44 4.29 14.60
CA PRO A 15 14.29 5.31 15.64
C PRO A 15 12.99 6.10 15.52
N ALA A 16 12.51 6.39 14.31
CA ALA A 16 11.23 7.06 14.13
C ALA A 16 10.06 6.23 14.67
N PHE A 17 10.04 4.93 14.41
CA PHE A 17 9.01 4.03 14.91
C PHE A 17 9.08 3.87 16.42
N PHE A 18 10.28 3.78 16.98
CA PHE A 18 10.48 3.80 18.45
C PHE A 18 9.93 5.09 19.08
N MET A 19 10.15 6.25 18.46
CA MET A 19 9.55 7.51 18.91
C MET A 19 8.02 7.46 18.91
N TRP A 20 7.40 6.95 17.84
CA TRP A 20 5.95 6.76 17.77
C TRP A 20 5.46 5.79 18.85
N ASP A 21 6.13 4.67 19.07
CA ASP A 21 5.77 3.71 20.11
C ASP A 21 5.83 4.33 21.50
N THR A 22 6.87 5.11 21.79
CA THR A 22 7.05 5.80 23.06
C THR A 22 5.99 6.89 23.27
N LEU A 23 5.73 7.70 22.24
CA LEU A 23 4.68 8.74 22.28
C LEU A 23 3.31 8.12 22.57
N PHE A 24 2.96 7.04 21.88
CA PHE A 24 1.65 6.41 22.04
C PHE A 24 1.49 5.65 23.37
N LYS A 25 2.58 5.30 24.07
CA LYS A 25 2.47 4.77 25.45
C LYS A 25 1.88 5.82 26.41
N VAL A 26 2.33 7.07 26.29
CA VAL A 26 1.94 8.15 27.20
C VAL A 26 0.72 8.96 26.70
N LEU A 27 0.36 8.88 25.43
CA LEU A 27 -0.72 9.66 24.84
C LEU A 27 -2.08 9.19 25.36
N PRO A 28 -2.88 10.04 26.06
CA PRO A 28 -4.16 9.65 26.62
C PRO A 28 -5.23 9.40 25.55
N LEU A 29 -6.10 8.44 25.77
CA LEU A 29 -7.21 8.09 24.86
C LEU A 29 -8.20 9.24 24.65
N ASN A 30 -8.46 10.06 25.66
CA ASN A 30 -9.36 11.22 25.54
C ASN A 30 -8.89 12.23 24.50
N ILE A 31 -7.57 12.45 24.36
CA ILE A 31 -7.00 13.30 23.31
C ILE A 31 -7.21 12.66 21.94
N LEU A 32 -6.94 11.38 21.79
CA LEU A 32 -7.13 10.66 20.54
C LEU A 32 -8.60 10.68 20.07
N ARG A 33 -9.55 10.54 20.97
CA ARG A 33 -10.99 10.59 20.68
C ARG A 33 -11.46 11.93 20.08
N LEU A 34 -10.71 13.01 20.27
CA LEU A 34 -11.00 14.30 19.63
C LEU A 34 -10.62 14.29 18.14
N MET A 35 -9.73 13.41 17.74
CA MET A 35 -9.21 13.32 16.37
C MET A 35 -10.16 12.53 15.47
N SER A 36 -10.61 13.15 14.36
CA SER A 36 -11.51 12.50 13.39
C SER A 36 -10.94 11.18 12.83
N PRO A 37 -9.65 11.08 12.41
CA PRO A 37 -9.12 9.82 11.89
C PRO A 37 -9.13 8.69 12.93
N PHE A 38 -8.88 8.98 14.20
CA PHE A 38 -8.97 7.99 15.26
C PHE A 38 -10.40 7.46 15.43
N ARG A 39 -11.41 8.35 15.38
CA ARG A 39 -12.83 7.94 15.47
C ARG A 39 -13.23 7.03 14.31
N VAL A 40 -12.80 7.38 13.09
CA VAL A 40 -13.04 6.54 11.89
C VAL A 40 -12.39 5.16 12.07
N THR A 41 -11.13 5.11 12.50
CA THR A 41 -10.43 3.85 12.80
C THR A 41 -11.22 3.00 13.80
N LYS A 42 -11.67 3.61 14.91
CA LYS A 42 -12.45 2.90 15.92
C LYS A 42 -13.79 2.38 15.37
N THR A 43 -14.50 3.18 14.58
CA THR A 43 -15.76 2.75 13.94
C THR A 43 -15.52 1.56 13.00
N ASN A 44 -14.50 1.60 12.16
CA ASN A 44 -14.18 0.49 11.26
C ASN A 44 -13.83 -0.78 12.06
N LEU A 45 -13.08 -0.66 13.14
CA LEU A 45 -12.76 -1.79 14.01
C LEU A 45 -13.98 -2.35 14.74
N SER A 46 -14.96 -1.50 15.13
CA SER A 46 -16.19 -2.00 15.74
C SER A 46 -17.07 -2.79 14.77
N ILE A 47 -16.99 -2.49 13.48
CA ILE A 47 -17.64 -3.27 12.42
C ILE A 47 -16.92 -4.62 12.22
N ALA A 48 -15.58 -4.60 12.19
CA ALA A 48 -14.79 -5.81 11.98
C ALA A 48 -14.79 -6.76 13.20
N PHE A 49 -14.93 -6.22 14.40
CA PHE A 49 -14.87 -6.94 15.68
C PHE A 49 -16.05 -6.58 16.59
N PRO A 50 -17.30 -6.95 16.22
CA PRO A 50 -18.49 -6.53 16.97
C PRO A 50 -18.57 -7.08 18.38
N GLY A 51 -17.84 -8.15 18.69
CA GLY A 51 -17.81 -8.77 20.03
C GLY A 51 -16.80 -8.17 21.01
N LEU A 52 -15.96 -7.20 20.60
CA LEU A 52 -14.98 -6.61 21.49
C LEU A 52 -15.62 -5.67 22.53
N ALA A 53 -15.17 -5.77 23.77
CA ALA A 53 -15.55 -4.81 24.80
C ALA A 53 -15.04 -3.39 24.45
N LYS A 54 -15.77 -2.37 24.91
CA LYS A 54 -15.46 -0.96 24.58
C LYS A 54 -14.01 -0.56 24.90
N HIS A 55 -13.45 -1.07 25.99
CA HIS A 55 -12.07 -0.79 26.39
C HIS A 55 -11.07 -1.45 25.44
N GLU A 56 -11.27 -2.71 25.07
CA GLU A 56 -10.42 -3.45 24.13
C GLU A 56 -10.44 -2.81 22.76
N LEU A 57 -11.62 -2.38 22.30
CA LEU A 57 -11.79 -1.65 21.04
C LEU A 57 -11.03 -0.31 21.06
N ASP A 58 -11.02 0.42 22.17
CA ASP A 58 -10.26 1.67 22.31
C ASP A 58 -8.75 1.41 22.26
N LEU A 59 -8.26 0.36 22.88
CA LEU A 59 -6.84 -0.03 22.84
C LEU A 59 -6.44 -0.47 21.43
N LEU A 60 -7.24 -1.32 20.79
CA LEU A 60 -7.00 -1.76 19.42
C LEU A 60 -7.01 -0.58 18.44
N ALA A 61 -7.94 0.36 18.61
CA ALA A 61 -7.99 1.58 17.79
C ALA A 61 -6.75 2.46 18.00
N LYS A 62 -6.23 2.54 19.24
CA LYS A 62 -5.00 3.27 19.56
C LYS A 62 -3.79 2.66 18.84
N GLU A 63 -3.66 1.34 18.89
CA GLU A 63 -2.59 0.62 18.18
C GLU A 63 -2.70 0.79 16.66
N SER A 64 -3.87 0.55 16.08
CA SER A 64 -4.13 0.70 14.64
C SER A 64 -3.84 2.13 14.15
N TYR A 65 -4.26 3.14 14.91
CA TYR A 65 -4.00 4.55 14.55
C TYR A 65 -2.51 4.89 14.63
N LYS A 66 -1.79 4.37 15.63
CA LYS A 66 -0.33 4.49 15.71
C LYS A 66 0.36 3.91 14.47
N GLU A 67 -0.04 2.70 14.06
CA GLU A 67 0.54 2.07 12.86
C GLU A 67 0.20 2.84 11.57
N THR A 68 -0.97 3.47 11.49
CA THR A 68 -1.32 4.39 10.39
C THR A 68 -0.35 5.57 10.32
N LEU A 69 0.01 6.19 11.46
CA LEU A 69 0.97 7.30 11.49
C LEU A 69 2.39 6.85 11.15
N LYS A 70 2.80 5.66 11.58
CA LYS A 70 4.07 5.06 11.16
C LYS A 70 4.10 4.81 9.64
N SER A 71 3.01 4.28 9.06
CA SER A 71 2.87 4.07 7.62
C SER A 71 2.96 5.39 6.83
N PHE A 72 2.36 6.46 7.36
CA PHE A 72 2.50 7.80 6.78
C PHE A 72 3.94 8.29 6.81
N TYR A 73 4.63 8.16 7.95
CA TYR A 73 6.05 8.50 8.07
C TYR A 73 6.91 7.69 7.08
N GLU A 74 6.66 6.38 6.98
CA GLU A 74 7.33 5.48 6.04
C GLU A 74 7.15 5.94 4.58
N THR A 75 5.99 6.46 4.22
CA THR A 75 5.72 7.01 2.89
C THR A 75 6.58 8.26 2.63
N LEU A 76 6.65 9.20 3.59
CA LEU A 76 7.50 10.38 3.48
C LEU A 76 8.99 10.00 3.41
N PHE A 77 9.41 9.03 4.21
CA PHE A 77 10.75 8.47 4.18
C PHE A 77 11.07 7.88 2.80
N THR A 78 10.15 7.10 2.25
CA THR A 78 10.29 6.48 0.92
C THR A 78 10.46 7.54 -0.16
N TRP A 79 9.64 8.58 -0.17
CA TRP A 79 9.72 9.66 -1.16
C TRP A 79 10.98 10.52 -1.05
N SER A 80 11.65 10.51 0.09
CA SER A 80 12.86 11.30 0.33
C SER A 80 14.15 10.55 0.03
N ARG A 81 14.11 9.24 -0.15
CA ARG A 81 15.31 8.40 -0.31
C ARG A 81 15.47 7.89 -1.75
N SER A 82 16.66 7.39 -2.06
CA SER A 82 16.93 6.72 -3.34
C SER A 82 16.33 5.31 -3.35
N SER A 83 16.01 4.81 -4.54
CA SER A 83 15.51 3.43 -4.74
C SER A 83 16.42 2.39 -4.11
N LYS A 84 17.75 2.54 -4.26
CA LYS A 84 18.74 1.65 -3.66
C LYS A 84 18.61 1.60 -2.13
N LYS A 85 18.43 2.76 -1.49
CA LYS A 85 18.25 2.83 -0.02
C LYS A 85 16.98 2.12 0.42
N ILE A 86 15.86 2.33 -0.28
CA ILE A 86 14.57 1.71 0.03
C ILE A 86 14.65 0.18 -0.10
N ILE A 87 15.25 -0.32 -1.17
CA ILE A 87 15.44 -1.77 -1.38
C ILE A 87 16.29 -2.38 -0.25
N LEU A 88 17.34 -1.68 0.20
CA LEU A 88 18.20 -2.13 1.29
C LEU A 88 17.51 -2.14 2.67
N GLU A 89 16.44 -1.35 2.84
CA GLU A 89 15.63 -1.38 4.07
C GLU A 89 14.73 -2.65 4.15
N THR A 90 14.44 -3.30 3.03
CA THR A 90 13.72 -4.59 3.00
C THR A 90 14.65 -5.69 3.50
N LYS A 91 14.39 -6.21 4.72
CA LYS A 91 15.29 -7.15 5.39
C LYS A 91 14.98 -8.61 5.11
N ARG A 92 13.69 -8.91 4.94
CA ARG A 92 13.21 -10.28 4.70
C ARG A 92 12.12 -10.26 3.64
N ILE A 93 12.09 -11.28 2.81
CA ILE A 93 11.11 -11.46 1.76
C ILE A 93 10.60 -12.88 1.87
N ASN A 94 9.37 -13.02 2.31
CA ASN A 94 8.71 -14.30 2.39
C ASN A 94 8.20 -14.70 0.99
N ASN A 95 8.30 -15.98 0.67
CA ASN A 95 7.80 -16.54 -0.59
C ASN A 95 8.36 -15.85 -1.87
N ARG A 96 9.60 -15.35 -1.82
CA ARG A 96 10.25 -14.68 -2.97
C ARG A 96 10.23 -15.51 -4.25
N PHE A 97 10.21 -16.84 -4.10
CA PHE A 97 10.15 -17.76 -5.25
C PHE A 97 8.91 -17.54 -6.12
N LEU A 98 7.80 -17.03 -5.57
CA LEU A 98 6.59 -16.69 -6.33
C LEU A 98 6.83 -15.59 -7.37
N PHE A 99 7.82 -14.71 -7.16
CA PHE A 99 8.26 -13.72 -8.15
C PHE A 99 9.24 -14.29 -9.18
N ASN A 100 9.92 -15.38 -8.81
CA ASN A 100 11.01 -16.00 -9.56
C ASN A 100 10.64 -17.38 -10.13
N SER A 101 9.40 -17.88 -9.86
CA SER A 101 8.96 -19.16 -10.36
C SER A 101 9.15 -19.24 -11.88
N GLN A 102 9.20 -20.44 -12.42
CA GLN A 102 9.51 -20.81 -13.83
C GLN A 102 8.77 -19.95 -14.89
N GLU A 103 7.85 -19.13 -14.42
CA GLU A 103 7.01 -18.21 -15.18
C GLU A 103 7.59 -16.80 -15.32
N LYS A 104 8.91 -16.61 -15.32
CA LYS A 104 9.49 -15.34 -15.85
C LYS A 104 9.03 -15.06 -17.28
N GLU A 105 8.53 -16.09 -17.95
CA GLU A 105 7.90 -16.05 -19.27
C GLU A 105 6.38 -15.76 -19.21
N SER A 106 5.79 -15.58 -18.01
CA SER A 106 4.39 -15.22 -17.86
C SER A 106 4.22 -13.87 -17.19
N GLY A 107 3.20 -13.10 -17.60
CA GLY A 107 2.80 -11.86 -16.92
C GLY A 107 2.26 -12.16 -15.51
N LEU A 108 2.44 -11.24 -14.57
CA LEU A 108 2.04 -11.40 -13.17
C LEU A 108 1.21 -10.21 -12.69
N ILE A 109 0.08 -10.49 -12.06
CA ILE A 109 -0.78 -9.46 -11.46
C ILE A 109 -0.50 -9.42 -9.97
N ILE A 110 -0.01 -8.27 -9.48
CA ILE A 110 0.24 -8.03 -8.06
C ILE A 110 -0.96 -7.30 -7.46
N PHE A 111 -1.60 -7.93 -6.50
CA PHE A 111 -2.61 -7.32 -5.64
C PHE A 111 -1.92 -6.80 -4.38
N ALA A 112 -1.72 -5.50 -4.30
CA ALA A 112 -1.06 -4.86 -3.18
C ALA A 112 -2.08 -4.35 -2.15
N LEU A 113 -1.74 -4.41 -0.86
CA LEU A 113 -2.56 -3.91 0.25
C LEU A 113 -1.98 -2.59 0.81
N HIS A 114 -2.87 -1.65 1.19
CA HIS A 114 -2.49 -0.41 1.88
C HIS A 114 -2.31 -0.61 3.41
N ASN A 115 -1.81 -1.75 3.82
CA ASN A 115 -1.53 -1.99 5.23
C ASN A 115 -0.35 -1.18 5.76
N ARG A 116 0.58 -0.81 4.86
CA ARG A 116 1.73 0.09 5.09
C ARG A 116 1.99 0.95 3.86
N SER A 117 3.19 1.56 3.73
CA SER A 117 3.52 2.42 2.58
C SER A 117 3.47 1.66 1.26
N ILE A 118 2.44 1.93 0.47
CA ILE A 118 2.30 1.34 -0.87
C ILE A 118 3.44 1.77 -1.81
N ASP A 119 4.00 2.97 -1.61
CA ASP A 119 5.13 3.46 -2.42
C ASP A 119 6.43 2.74 -2.09
N PHE A 120 6.60 2.28 -0.85
CA PHE A 120 7.71 1.42 -0.46
C PHE A 120 7.58 0.05 -1.14
N LEU A 121 6.41 -0.58 -1.02
CA LEU A 121 6.13 -1.88 -1.64
C LEU A 121 6.28 -1.82 -3.16
N LEU A 122 5.71 -0.81 -3.81
CA LEU A 122 5.82 -0.62 -5.26
C LEU A 122 7.27 -0.46 -5.71
N ARG A 123 8.10 0.23 -4.94
CA ARG A 123 9.52 0.40 -5.22
C ARG A 123 10.26 -0.95 -5.22
N TRP A 124 9.96 -1.80 -4.23
CA TRP A 124 10.54 -3.12 -4.17
C TRP A 124 10.04 -4.01 -5.33
N ILE A 125 8.73 -4.07 -5.57
CA ILE A 125 8.12 -4.84 -6.67
C ILE A 125 8.77 -4.45 -8.01
N SER A 126 8.88 -3.15 -8.29
CA SER A 126 9.44 -2.64 -9.54
C SER A 126 10.93 -2.94 -9.71
N SER A 127 11.64 -3.28 -8.63
CA SER A 127 13.02 -3.75 -8.70
C SER A 127 13.16 -5.21 -9.13
N GLN A 128 12.08 -6.00 -9.07
CA GLN A 128 12.11 -7.42 -9.42
C GLN A 128 11.91 -7.64 -10.94
N ARG A 129 10.95 -6.93 -11.55
CA ARG A 129 10.59 -7.06 -12.97
C ARG A 129 9.98 -5.74 -13.49
N PRO A 130 9.99 -5.49 -14.81
CA PRO A 130 9.24 -4.39 -15.41
C PRO A 130 7.76 -4.45 -15.03
N ASN A 131 7.22 -3.30 -14.66
CA ASN A 131 5.90 -3.18 -14.06
C ASN A 131 5.12 -2.01 -14.67
N THR A 132 3.87 -2.25 -15.03
CA THR A 132 2.93 -1.20 -15.43
C THR A 132 1.79 -1.15 -14.42
N SER A 133 1.65 -0.04 -13.71
CA SER A 133 0.67 0.11 -12.62
C SER A 133 -0.37 1.18 -12.91
N LEU A 134 -1.60 0.93 -12.48
CA LEU A 134 -2.64 1.96 -12.48
C LEU A 134 -2.36 3.00 -11.41
N TYR A 135 -2.68 4.23 -11.74
CA TYR A 135 -2.50 5.34 -10.85
C TYR A 135 -3.66 6.34 -10.98
N LYS A 136 -4.15 6.81 -9.83
CA LYS A 136 -5.14 7.87 -9.75
C LYS A 136 -4.44 9.19 -9.50
N LYS A 137 -4.73 10.21 -10.31
CA LYS A 137 -4.15 11.56 -10.16
C LYS A 137 -4.42 12.13 -8.78
N ILE A 138 -3.39 12.74 -8.19
CA ILE A 138 -3.49 13.48 -6.95
C ILE A 138 -3.97 14.90 -7.29
N LYS A 139 -4.93 15.43 -6.51
CA LYS A 139 -5.52 16.76 -6.76
C LYS A 139 -4.48 17.89 -6.80
N LEU A 140 -3.45 17.82 -5.97
CA LEU A 140 -2.37 18.80 -5.90
C LEU A 140 -1.32 18.54 -6.99
N LYS A 141 -1.40 19.25 -8.11
CA LYS A 141 -0.52 19.07 -9.28
C LYS A 141 0.98 18.94 -8.98
N PRO A 142 1.61 19.77 -8.09
CA PRO A 142 3.03 19.61 -7.77
C PRO A 142 3.36 18.28 -7.09
N ILE A 143 2.47 17.83 -6.18
CA ILE A 143 2.63 16.53 -5.50
C ILE A 143 2.41 15.40 -6.51
N ASP A 144 1.38 15.50 -7.33
CA ASP A 144 1.06 14.54 -8.39
C ASP A 144 2.26 14.30 -9.32
N LYS A 145 2.82 15.37 -9.87
CA LYS A 145 4.00 15.30 -10.74
C LYS A 145 5.20 14.66 -10.04
N PHE A 146 5.41 15.00 -8.77
CA PHE A 146 6.50 14.44 -7.98
C PHE A 146 6.30 12.95 -7.73
N VAL A 147 5.12 12.54 -7.23
CA VAL A 147 4.82 11.13 -6.89
C VAL A 147 4.84 10.26 -8.15
N LYS A 148 4.25 10.73 -9.26
CA LYS A 148 4.30 10.02 -10.53
C LYS A 148 5.76 9.80 -10.97
N LYS A 149 6.56 10.86 -11.01
CA LYS A 149 7.99 10.76 -11.35
C LYS A 149 8.74 9.80 -10.41
N PHE A 150 8.47 9.89 -9.09
CA PHE A 150 9.06 8.99 -8.10
C PHE A 150 8.70 7.53 -8.39
N ARG A 151 7.43 7.22 -8.65
CA ARG A 151 6.97 5.85 -8.95
C ARG A 151 7.55 5.31 -10.25
N GLU A 152 7.77 6.18 -11.25
CA GLU A 152 8.36 5.83 -12.55
C GLU A 152 9.89 5.73 -12.52
N GLU A 153 10.54 6.06 -11.40
CA GLU A 153 11.98 5.77 -11.25
C GLU A 153 12.21 4.25 -11.26
N GLY A 154 13.06 3.78 -12.16
CA GLY A 154 13.35 2.36 -12.38
C GLY A 154 12.42 1.73 -13.42
N ASN A 155 12.03 0.48 -13.21
CA ASN A 155 11.27 -0.31 -14.19
C ASN A 155 9.74 -0.22 -14.01
N CYS A 156 9.20 0.94 -13.64
CA CYS A 156 7.78 1.14 -13.42
C CYS A 156 7.20 2.18 -14.38
N LYS A 157 6.08 1.85 -15.03
CA LYS A 157 5.29 2.77 -15.83
C LYS A 157 3.94 3.03 -15.12
N MET A 158 3.63 4.31 -14.87
CA MET A 158 2.34 4.71 -14.30
C MET A 158 1.35 5.05 -15.41
N VAL A 159 0.22 4.37 -15.45
CA VAL A 159 -0.88 4.64 -16.38
C VAL A 159 -2.12 5.08 -15.62
N GLU A 160 -2.82 6.07 -16.17
CA GLU A 160 -4.04 6.59 -15.52
C GLU A 160 -5.16 5.55 -15.51
N THR A 161 -5.97 5.60 -14.46
CA THR A 161 -7.17 4.78 -14.36
C THR A 161 -8.14 5.10 -15.50
N GLY A 162 -8.67 4.06 -16.16
CA GLY A 162 -9.57 4.19 -17.29
C GLY A 162 -9.36 3.09 -18.33
N ILE A 163 -10.16 3.11 -19.39
CA ILE A 163 -10.15 2.07 -20.45
C ILE A 163 -8.76 1.97 -21.10
N GLY A 164 -8.13 3.12 -21.40
CA GLY A 164 -6.78 3.16 -21.99
C GLY A 164 -5.70 2.58 -21.07
N GLY A 165 -5.80 2.85 -19.75
CA GLY A 165 -4.91 2.26 -18.77
C GLY A 165 -5.05 0.75 -18.67
N VAL A 166 -6.29 0.24 -18.65
CA VAL A 166 -6.57 -1.21 -18.63
C VAL A 166 -6.02 -1.89 -19.89
N LYS A 167 -6.18 -1.28 -21.07
CA LYS A 167 -5.60 -1.79 -22.32
C LYS A 167 -4.09 -1.85 -22.25
N THR A 168 -3.45 -0.82 -21.71
CA THR A 168 -1.98 -0.78 -21.54
C THR A 168 -1.50 -1.88 -20.60
N ILE A 169 -2.23 -2.14 -19.49
CA ILE A 169 -1.93 -3.24 -18.58
C ILE A 169 -2.03 -4.59 -19.27
N LEU A 170 -3.11 -4.85 -20.02
CA LEU A 170 -3.26 -6.12 -20.74
C LEU A 170 -2.08 -6.34 -21.72
N ASN A 171 -1.72 -5.34 -22.50
CA ASN A 171 -0.55 -5.42 -23.40
C ASN A 171 0.76 -5.66 -22.62
N SER A 172 0.91 -5.13 -21.41
CA SER A 172 2.09 -5.39 -20.57
C SER A 172 2.12 -6.84 -20.07
N LEU A 173 0.97 -7.37 -19.68
CA LEU A 173 0.83 -8.77 -19.25
C LEU A 173 1.13 -9.75 -20.40
N GLU A 174 0.72 -9.43 -21.62
CA GLU A 174 1.05 -10.21 -22.84
C GLU A 174 2.56 -10.21 -23.11
N LYS A 175 3.26 -9.12 -22.76
CA LYS A 175 4.72 -9.01 -22.83
C LYS A 175 5.45 -9.60 -21.61
N ASN A 176 4.77 -10.44 -20.84
CA ASN A 176 5.28 -11.08 -19.65
C ASN A 176 5.81 -10.12 -18.57
N GLN A 177 5.26 -8.89 -18.52
CA GLN A 177 5.56 -7.91 -17.48
C GLN A 177 4.61 -8.07 -16.30
N MET A 178 4.92 -7.38 -15.20
CA MET A 178 4.01 -7.30 -14.05
C MET A 178 3.05 -6.11 -14.18
N THR A 179 1.91 -6.25 -13.52
CA THR A 179 1.08 -5.11 -13.13
C THR A 179 0.89 -5.11 -11.63
N CYS A 180 0.94 -3.94 -11.01
CA CYS A 180 0.64 -3.78 -9.59
C CYS A 180 -0.54 -2.85 -9.40
N MET A 181 -1.49 -3.25 -8.57
CA MET A 181 -2.65 -2.43 -8.22
C MET A 181 -3.03 -2.64 -6.76
N ALA A 182 -3.26 -1.55 -6.06
CA ALA A 182 -3.82 -1.58 -4.72
C ALA A 182 -5.34 -1.56 -4.85
N SER A 183 -5.97 -2.69 -4.61
CA SER A 183 -7.38 -2.94 -4.91
C SER A 183 -8.25 -3.11 -3.65
N ASP A 184 -7.74 -2.66 -2.51
CA ASP A 184 -8.39 -2.68 -1.20
C ASP A 184 -9.14 -1.37 -0.87
N GLN A 185 -9.27 -0.47 -1.84
CA GLN A 185 -10.04 0.77 -1.73
C GLN A 185 -11.35 0.69 -2.51
N VAL A 186 -12.33 1.52 -2.11
CA VAL A 186 -13.60 1.62 -2.83
C VAL A 186 -13.36 2.14 -4.25
N PRO A 187 -13.78 1.41 -5.29
CA PRO A 187 -13.62 1.85 -6.67
C PRO A 187 -14.58 2.98 -7.03
N ALA A 188 -14.33 3.63 -8.17
CA ALA A 188 -15.29 4.58 -8.73
C ALA A 188 -16.58 3.84 -9.16
N ASN A 189 -17.70 4.58 -9.18
CA ASN A 189 -18.99 4.03 -9.60
C ASN A 189 -18.89 3.32 -10.96
N GLY A 190 -19.51 2.14 -11.06
CA GLY A 190 -19.47 1.28 -12.25
C GLY A 190 -18.21 0.41 -12.40
N LEU A 191 -17.19 0.56 -11.55
CA LEU A 191 -15.93 -0.19 -11.64
C LEU A 191 -15.77 -1.29 -10.59
N GLY A 192 -16.79 -1.49 -9.74
CA GLY A 192 -16.79 -2.50 -8.69
C GLY A 192 -17.96 -3.47 -8.78
N VAL A 193 -18.05 -4.30 -7.79
CA VAL A 193 -19.19 -5.21 -7.51
C VAL A 193 -19.50 -5.16 -6.03
N TYR A 194 -20.74 -5.41 -5.66
CA TYR A 194 -21.09 -5.59 -4.27
C TYR A 194 -20.68 -6.99 -3.81
N SER A 195 -20.02 -7.07 -2.67
CA SER A 195 -19.59 -8.31 -2.03
C SER A 195 -19.65 -8.17 -0.52
N THR A 196 -19.77 -9.28 0.19
CA THR A 196 -19.78 -9.27 1.67
C THR A 196 -18.37 -9.13 2.20
N PHE A 197 -18.17 -8.18 3.15
CA PHE A 197 -16.95 -7.98 3.87
C PHE A 197 -17.25 -7.72 5.34
N PHE A 198 -16.74 -8.53 6.25
CA PHE A 198 -17.08 -8.53 7.68
C PHE A 198 -18.61 -8.54 7.95
N GLY A 199 -19.37 -9.33 7.17
CA GLY A 199 -20.84 -9.44 7.32
C GLY A 199 -21.64 -8.28 6.73
N HIS A 200 -20.99 -7.26 6.15
CA HIS A 200 -21.62 -6.09 5.53
C HIS A 200 -21.46 -6.10 4.02
N GLU A 201 -22.45 -5.59 3.31
CA GLU A 201 -22.37 -5.40 1.87
C GLU A 201 -21.43 -4.22 1.57
N CYS A 202 -20.38 -4.46 0.80
CA CYS A 202 -19.35 -3.48 0.44
C CYS A 202 -19.17 -3.43 -1.07
N TYR A 203 -19.07 -2.21 -1.62
CA TYR A 203 -18.72 -2.00 -3.02
C TYR A 203 -17.22 -2.21 -3.22
N SER A 204 -16.87 -3.35 -3.81
CA SER A 204 -15.51 -3.90 -3.85
C SER A 204 -14.91 -3.81 -5.26
N PHE A 205 -13.59 -3.63 -5.31
CA PHE A 205 -12.84 -3.51 -6.56
C PHE A 205 -12.76 -4.85 -7.30
N SER A 206 -13.13 -4.87 -8.59
CA SER A 206 -13.24 -6.10 -9.37
C SER A 206 -12.23 -6.21 -10.53
N LEU A 207 -11.31 -5.25 -10.67
CA LEU A 207 -10.41 -5.22 -11.83
C LEU A 207 -9.39 -6.35 -11.81
N ALA A 208 -8.75 -6.62 -10.66
CA ALA A 208 -7.71 -7.66 -10.56
C ALA A 208 -8.23 -9.04 -11.01
N PRO A 209 -9.35 -9.57 -10.47
CA PRO A 209 -9.89 -10.85 -10.93
C PRO A 209 -10.37 -10.81 -12.40
N LYS A 210 -10.91 -9.67 -12.88
CA LYS A 210 -11.28 -9.53 -14.29
C LYS A 210 -10.06 -9.58 -15.21
N LEU A 211 -8.96 -8.94 -14.85
CA LEU A 211 -7.69 -9.00 -15.57
C LEU A 211 -7.14 -10.43 -15.61
N ALA A 212 -7.10 -11.10 -14.46
CA ALA A 212 -6.59 -12.47 -14.35
C ALA A 212 -7.38 -13.42 -15.28
N ARG A 213 -8.71 -13.36 -15.21
CA ARG A 213 -9.56 -14.18 -16.08
C ARG A 213 -9.36 -13.87 -17.56
N LYS A 214 -9.23 -12.58 -17.94
CA LYS A 214 -9.05 -12.18 -19.34
C LYS A 214 -7.68 -12.52 -19.90
N SER A 215 -6.63 -12.38 -19.11
CA SER A 215 -5.25 -12.61 -19.53
C SER A 215 -4.75 -14.02 -19.27
N ASN A 216 -5.51 -14.82 -18.53
CA ASN A 216 -5.07 -16.13 -17.98
C ASN A 216 -3.76 -16.04 -17.21
N LYS A 217 -3.59 -14.97 -16.41
CA LYS A 217 -2.38 -14.72 -15.61
C LYS A 217 -2.66 -14.86 -14.13
N GLN A 218 -1.65 -15.26 -13.38
CA GLN A 218 -1.74 -15.45 -11.93
C GLN A 218 -1.87 -14.12 -11.19
N ILE A 219 -2.56 -14.17 -10.04
CA ILE A 219 -2.60 -13.08 -9.06
C ILE A 219 -1.74 -13.48 -7.87
N LEU A 220 -0.86 -12.57 -7.47
CA LEU A 220 -0.08 -12.66 -6.26
C LEU A 220 -0.45 -11.52 -5.32
N MET A 221 -0.87 -11.85 -4.09
CA MET A 221 -1.07 -10.84 -3.04
C MET A 221 0.28 -10.48 -2.44
N SER A 222 0.54 -9.17 -2.32
CA SER A 222 1.76 -8.63 -1.71
C SER A 222 1.43 -7.54 -0.70
N TYR A 223 2.09 -7.58 0.44
CA TYR A 223 1.96 -6.57 1.49
C TYR A 223 3.27 -6.40 2.25
N LEU A 224 3.40 -5.28 2.95
CA LEU A 224 4.51 -5.02 3.86
C LEU A 224 4.13 -5.42 5.27
N SER A 225 5.04 -6.03 6.01
CA SER A 225 4.94 -6.18 7.45
C SER A 225 6.14 -5.54 8.15
N TYR A 226 6.00 -5.25 9.42
CA TYR A 226 7.06 -4.74 10.27
C TYR A 226 7.10 -5.56 11.55
N GLU A 227 8.05 -6.47 11.63
CA GLU A 227 8.31 -7.24 12.85
C GLU A 227 9.48 -6.63 13.60
N LYS A 228 9.28 -6.35 14.93
CA LYS A 228 10.28 -5.89 15.92
C LYS A 228 11.67 -5.51 15.36
N GLY A 229 11.70 -4.54 14.45
CA GLY A 229 12.92 -3.98 13.90
C GLY A 229 13.29 -4.39 12.46
N CYS A 230 12.48 -5.20 11.76
CA CYS A 230 12.69 -5.53 10.36
C CYS A 230 11.43 -5.28 9.52
N GLN A 231 11.62 -4.83 8.26
CA GLN A 231 10.56 -4.81 7.26
C GLN A 231 10.57 -6.13 6.49
N GLU A 232 9.40 -6.72 6.34
CA GLU A 232 9.18 -7.94 5.58
C GLU A 232 8.23 -7.68 4.40
N CYS A 233 8.50 -8.27 3.26
CA CYS A 233 7.64 -8.32 2.08
C CYS A 233 7.15 -9.73 1.82
#